data_256ef216051799bb381020bef975468c
#
_entry.id   256ef216051799bb381020bef975468c
#
_cell.length_a   1.000
_cell.length_b   1.000
_cell.length_c   1.000
_cell.angle_alpha   90.00
_cell.angle_beta   90.00
_cell.angle_gamma   90.00
#
_symmetry.space_group_name_H-M   'P 1'
#
loop_
_entity.id
_entity.type
_entity.pdbx_description
1 polymer ?
#
loop_
_entity_poly.entity_id
_entity_poly.type
_entity_poly.pdbx_seq_one_letter_code
_entity_poly.pdbx_strand_id
1 'polypeptide(L)'
;MSRRFARPANAMLAAVVGSMALGASGPGTASPAPASPVPVATVPASAPSAAAAVPHSCEAQVAAAARRYAIPLAVFYAVGLLETGGRNGLQPYTMNIEGRSAPNATLADALATFEAAHRRGASLIDIGCMQINYRWHGKNFASVAEMFDPAHNVDYAARFLRELKIREKTWTLAVARYNAGPNNNAAQKQYVCGVIRKMVNSGFGSWTDNARAFCGEPAA
;
A
#
# COMPACT_ATOMS: atom_id res chain seq x y z
N MET A 1 6.88 0.90 -23.73
CA MET A 1 5.48 1.38 -23.84
C MET A 1 4.66 0.75 -22.70
N SER A 2 4.70 1.36 -21.51
CA SER A 2 3.94 0.90 -20.34
C SER A 2 2.58 1.58 -20.34
N ARG A 3 1.53 0.83 -20.67
CA ARG A 3 0.15 1.24 -20.41
C ARG A 3 -0.19 0.79 -18.99
N ARG A 4 -0.03 1.68 -18.04
CA ARG A 4 -0.31 1.45 -16.63
C ARG A 4 -1.75 1.85 -16.29
N PHE A 5 -2.49 0.96 -15.66
CA PHE A 5 -3.79 1.12 -14.99
C PHE A 5 -5.05 1.28 -15.86
N ALA A 6 -5.82 0.21 -15.96
CA ALA A 6 -7.20 0.20 -16.43
C ALA A 6 -8.18 0.50 -15.26
N ARG A 7 -9.30 1.15 -15.61
CA ARG A 7 -10.37 1.62 -14.72
C ARG A 7 -10.91 0.54 -13.76
N PRO A 8 -11.24 0.88 -12.49
CA PRO A 8 -12.19 0.09 -11.72
C PRO A 8 -13.62 0.43 -12.13
N ALA A 9 -14.41 -0.59 -12.42
CA ALA A 9 -15.86 -0.46 -12.55
C ALA A 9 -16.48 -0.29 -11.15
N ASN A 10 -17.12 0.85 -10.89
CA ASN A 10 -17.95 1.07 -9.71
C ASN A 10 -19.23 0.24 -9.84
N ALA A 11 -19.41 -0.74 -8.96
CA ALA A 11 -20.71 -1.32 -8.66
C ALA A 11 -21.12 -0.80 -7.27
N MET A 12 -22.09 0.11 -7.26
CA MET A 12 -22.88 0.45 -6.06
C MET A 12 -23.73 -0.76 -5.67
N LEU A 13 -23.67 -1.16 -4.41
CA LEU A 13 -24.71 -2.00 -3.81
C LEU A 13 -25.26 -1.27 -2.58
N ALA A 14 -26.55 -0.98 -2.67
CA ALA A 14 -27.35 -0.31 -1.64
C ALA A 14 -27.57 -1.25 -0.44
N ALA A 15 -27.45 -0.72 0.76
CA ALA A 15 -27.78 -1.39 2.00
C ALA A 15 -29.27 -1.17 2.30
N VAL A 16 -29.98 -2.26 2.57
CA VAL A 16 -31.35 -2.25 3.11
C VAL A 16 -31.26 -2.40 4.62
N VAL A 17 -31.86 -1.43 5.31
CA VAL A 17 -32.05 -1.40 6.76
C VAL A 17 -33.29 -2.24 7.09
N GLY A 18 -33.15 -3.13 8.05
CA GLY A 18 -34.26 -3.86 8.66
C GLY A 18 -34.18 -3.77 10.19
N SER A 19 -35.03 -2.92 10.76
CA SER A 19 -35.27 -2.88 12.20
C SER A 19 -36.27 -3.95 12.60
N MET A 20 -35.99 -4.68 13.71
CA MET A 20 -37.01 -5.33 14.52
C MET A 20 -36.70 -5.22 16.00
N ALA A 21 -37.54 -4.51 16.70
CA ALA A 21 -37.65 -4.51 18.14
C ALA A 21 -38.67 -5.54 18.58
N LEU A 22 -38.43 -6.28 19.66
CA LEU A 22 -39.44 -6.84 20.53
C LEU A 22 -38.88 -7.05 21.93
N GLY A 23 -39.60 -6.51 22.88
CA GLY A 23 -39.38 -6.57 24.30
C GLY A 23 -39.99 -7.81 24.95
N ALA A 24 -39.59 -8.08 26.16
CA ALA A 24 -40.37 -8.78 27.19
C ALA A 24 -39.80 -8.50 28.56
N SER A 25 -40.72 -8.09 29.42
CA SER A 25 -40.55 -7.81 30.88
C SER A 25 -40.63 -9.08 31.72
N GLY A 26 -40.08 -9.06 32.93
CA GLY A 26 -40.45 -9.98 33.97
C GLY A 26 -39.53 -9.91 35.21
N PRO A 27 -40.08 -9.96 36.45
CA PRO A 27 -39.50 -9.39 37.64
C PRO A 27 -38.83 -10.43 38.56
N GLY A 28 -38.00 -9.97 39.48
CA GLY A 28 -37.52 -10.86 40.55
C GLY A 28 -36.48 -10.20 41.44
N THR A 29 -36.99 -9.70 42.57
CA THR A 29 -36.27 -9.14 43.71
C THR A 29 -35.42 -10.17 44.46
N ALA A 30 -34.20 -9.82 44.78
CA ALA A 30 -33.55 -10.25 46.06
C ALA A 30 -32.36 -9.33 46.32
N SER A 31 -32.42 -8.61 47.43
CA SER A 31 -31.36 -7.80 47.99
C SER A 31 -30.43 -8.69 48.82
N PRO A 32 -29.13 -8.66 48.59
CA PRO A 32 -28.17 -9.14 49.58
C PRO A 32 -27.47 -7.99 50.31
N ALA A 33 -27.13 -8.23 51.55
CA ALA A 33 -26.57 -7.35 52.54
C ALA A 33 -25.19 -6.76 52.17
N PRO A 34 -24.77 -5.65 52.82
CA PRO A 34 -23.53 -4.96 52.47
C PRO A 34 -22.29 -5.77 52.92
N ALA A 35 -21.46 -6.12 51.96
CA ALA A 35 -20.14 -6.65 52.22
C ALA A 35 -19.13 -5.51 52.48
N SER A 36 -18.30 -5.70 53.48
CA SER A 36 -17.23 -4.77 53.89
C SER A 36 -16.23 -4.49 52.74
N PRO A 37 -15.70 -3.27 52.62
CA PRO A 37 -14.77 -2.94 51.58
C PRO A 37 -13.40 -3.60 51.81
N VAL A 38 -12.99 -4.42 50.84
CA VAL A 38 -11.63 -4.92 50.72
C VAL A 38 -10.76 -3.80 50.13
N PRO A 39 -9.56 -3.52 50.66
CA PRO A 39 -8.71 -2.50 50.08
C PRO A 39 -8.26 -2.93 48.67
N VAL A 40 -8.71 -2.20 47.69
CA VAL A 40 -8.24 -2.36 46.29
C VAL A 40 -6.82 -1.78 46.20
N ALA A 41 -5.84 -2.65 46.03
CA ALA A 41 -4.49 -2.21 45.70
C ALA A 41 -4.54 -1.49 44.34
N THR A 42 -4.25 -0.21 44.33
CA THR A 42 -4.07 0.60 43.15
C THR A 42 -2.85 0.10 42.37
N VAL A 43 -3.09 -0.68 41.31
CA VAL A 43 -2.06 -0.99 40.31
C VAL A 43 -1.77 0.33 39.57
N PRO A 44 -0.52 0.81 39.56
CA PRO A 44 -0.21 2.01 38.76
C PRO A 44 -0.55 1.72 37.33
N ALA A 45 -1.41 2.54 36.72
CA ALA A 45 -1.71 2.50 35.31
C ALA A 45 -0.40 2.77 34.56
N SER A 46 0.12 1.75 33.90
CA SER A 46 1.25 1.90 32.97
C SER A 46 0.85 2.94 31.94
N ALA A 47 1.56 4.06 31.91
CA ALA A 47 1.37 5.08 30.88
C ALA A 47 1.49 4.42 29.49
N PRO A 48 0.63 4.78 28.52
CA PRO A 48 0.74 4.24 27.17
C PRO A 48 2.14 4.56 26.65
N SER A 49 2.90 3.51 26.32
CA SER A 49 4.20 3.64 25.67
C SER A 49 3.98 4.51 24.43
N ALA A 50 4.60 5.68 24.37
CA ALA A 50 4.58 6.54 23.20
C ALA A 50 5.07 5.68 22.01
N ALA A 51 4.20 5.37 21.08
CA ALA A 51 4.56 4.66 19.88
C ALA A 51 5.66 5.46 19.19
N ALA A 52 6.85 4.88 19.10
CA ALA A 52 7.98 5.55 18.44
C ALA A 52 7.54 6.00 17.05
N ALA A 53 7.71 7.28 16.73
CA ALA A 53 7.35 7.83 15.42
C ALA A 53 8.11 7.06 14.33
N VAL A 54 7.37 6.58 13.33
CA VAL A 54 7.98 5.86 12.20
C VAL A 54 8.77 6.87 11.37
N PRO A 55 10.07 6.64 11.09
CA PRO A 55 10.86 7.54 10.26
C PRO A 55 10.20 7.82 8.91
N HIS A 56 10.39 9.02 8.37
CA HIS A 56 9.77 9.46 7.11
C HIS A 56 10.41 8.88 5.83
N SER A 57 11.34 7.92 5.93
CA SER A 57 11.86 7.25 4.74
C SER A 57 10.84 6.31 4.10
N CYS A 58 10.91 6.15 2.79
CA CYS A 58 10.07 5.20 2.05
C CYS A 58 10.15 3.79 2.65
N GLU A 59 11.35 3.32 2.98
CA GLU A 59 11.60 1.98 3.53
C GLU A 59 10.93 1.78 4.89
N ALA A 60 11.06 2.77 5.78
CA ALA A 60 10.43 2.70 7.09
C ALA A 60 8.90 2.67 6.97
N GLN A 61 8.34 3.46 6.05
CA GLN A 61 6.90 3.45 5.77
C GLN A 61 6.45 2.14 5.15
N VAL A 62 7.23 1.57 4.21
CA VAL A 62 6.96 0.24 3.63
C VAL A 62 6.92 -0.83 4.72
N ALA A 63 7.90 -0.84 5.64
CA ALA A 63 7.93 -1.81 6.74
C ALA A 63 6.74 -1.64 7.69
N ALA A 64 6.34 -0.42 8.01
CA ALA A 64 5.20 -0.12 8.86
C ALA A 64 3.87 -0.52 8.19
N ALA A 65 3.67 -0.16 6.93
CA ALA A 65 2.47 -0.48 6.17
C ALA A 65 2.33 -1.98 5.89
N ALA A 66 3.43 -2.67 5.59
CA ALA A 66 3.44 -4.12 5.42
C ALA A 66 2.87 -4.84 6.65
N ARG A 67 3.27 -4.41 7.87
CA ARG A 67 2.72 -4.94 9.12
C ARG A 67 1.25 -4.57 9.30
N ARG A 68 0.89 -3.29 9.09
CA ARG A 68 -0.48 -2.77 9.27
C ARG A 68 -1.49 -3.49 8.39
N TYR A 69 -1.15 -3.74 7.15
CA TYR A 69 -2.05 -4.34 6.15
C TYR A 69 -1.82 -5.84 5.92
N ALA A 70 -1.01 -6.49 6.75
CA ALA A 70 -0.65 -7.91 6.63
C ALA A 70 -0.17 -8.29 5.21
N ILE A 71 0.69 -7.45 4.63
CA ILE A 71 1.35 -7.71 3.35
C ILE A 71 2.72 -8.33 3.64
N PRO A 72 3.14 -9.43 2.99
CA PRO A 72 4.49 -9.92 3.15
C PRO A 72 5.51 -8.83 2.81
N LEU A 73 6.39 -8.48 3.77
CA LEU A 73 7.35 -7.39 3.62
C LEU A 73 8.18 -7.54 2.35
N ALA A 74 8.66 -8.77 2.07
CA ALA A 74 9.44 -9.08 0.89
C ALA A 74 8.73 -8.67 -0.41
N VAL A 75 7.43 -8.96 -0.51
CA VAL A 75 6.61 -8.60 -1.69
C VAL A 75 6.48 -7.08 -1.80
N PHE A 76 6.08 -6.41 -0.70
CA PHE A 76 5.79 -4.98 -0.75
C PHE A 76 7.05 -4.14 -0.98
N TYR A 77 8.15 -4.52 -0.32
CA TYR A 77 9.44 -3.86 -0.53
C TYR A 77 9.98 -4.08 -1.95
N ALA A 78 9.85 -5.28 -2.50
CA ALA A 78 10.28 -5.58 -3.86
C ALA A 78 9.44 -4.82 -4.92
N VAL A 79 8.15 -4.58 -4.66
CA VAL A 79 7.32 -3.68 -5.48
C VAL A 79 7.93 -2.27 -5.44
N GLY A 80 8.19 -1.70 -4.27
CA GLY A 80 8.84 -0.39 -4.15
C GLY A 80 10.19 -0.32 -4.86
N LEU A 81 11.03 -1.35 -4.69
CA LEU A 81 12.33 -1.44 -5.39
C LEU A 81 12.19 -1.51 -6.92
N LEU A 82 11.12 -2.09 -7.44
CA LEU A 82 10.86 -2.10 -8.88
C LEU A 82 10.35 -0.74 -9.38
N GLU A 83 9.58 -0.04 -8.54
CA GLU A 83 9.01 1.26 -8.87
C GLU A 83 10.06 2.39 -8.84
N THR A 84 10.80 2.53 -7.76
CA THR A 84 11.73 3.66 -7.55
C THR A 84 13.10 3.28 -7.03
N GLY A 85 13.35 1.97 -6.77
CA GLY A 85 14.59 1.51 -6.16
C GLY A 85 15.82 1.81 -7.00
N GLY A 86 16.73 2.59 -6.42
CA GLY A 86 18.03 2.92 -6.96
C GLY A 86 19.17 2.51 -6.03
N ARG A 87 20.38 3.04 -6.28
CA ARG A 87 21.56 2.79 -5.41
C ARG A 87 21.35 3.26 -3.98
N ASN A 88 20.52 4.29 -3.78
CA ASN A 88 20.26 4.93 -2.49
C ASN A 88 18.90 4.53 -1.88
N GLY A 89 18.35 3.37 -2.24
CA GLY A 89 17.03 2.92 -1.77
C GLY A 89 15.87 3.49 -2.56
N LEU A 90 14.68 3.53 -1.94
CA LEU A 90 13.47 4.07 -2.55
C LEU A 90 13.50 5.60 -2.59
N GLN A 91 12.96 6.18 -3.66
CA GLN A 91 13.07 7.61 -3.95
C GLN A 91 11.72 8.32 -3.81
N PRO A 92 11.50 9.15 -2.76
CA PRO A 92 10.21 9.80 -2.52
C PRO A 92 9.87 10.87 -3.54
N TYR A 93 10.86 11.55 -4.10
CA TYR A 93 10.66 12.70 -5.00
C TYR A 93 10.89 12.36 -6.47
N THR A 94 10.83 11.08 -6.82
CA THR A 94 10.91 10.61 -8.20
C THR A 94 9.53 10.53 -8.83
N MET A 95 9.44 10.94 -10.08
CA MET A 95 8.27 10.74 -10.94
C MET A 95 8.62 9.91 -12.17
N ASN A 96 7.60 9.28 -12.74
CA ASN A 96 7.63 8.84 -14.14
C ASN A 96 6.58 9.66 -14.89
N ILE A 97 7.02 10.48 -15.83
CA ILE A 97 6.16 11.35 -16.64
C ILE A 97 6.06 10.74 -18.03
N GLU A 98 4.92 10.13 -18.35
CA GLU A 98 4.65 9.54 -19.65
C GLU A 98 5.74 8.56 -20.13
N GLY A 99 6.27 7.75 -19.19
CA GLY A 99 7.31 6.75 -19.46
C GLY A 99 8.74 7.24 -19.27
N ARG A 100 8.96 8.51 -18.92
CA ARG A 100 10.28 9.08 -18.67
C ARG A 100 10.50 9.32 -17.17
N SER A 101 11.60 8.81 -16.65
CA SER A 101 11.98 9.06 -15.26
C SER A 101 12.39 10.53 -15.06
N ALA A 102 11.88 11.13 -13.99
CA ALA A 102 12.17 12.50 -13.56
C ALA A 102 12.51 12.49 -12.06
N PRO A 103 13.76 12.18 -11.68
CA PRO A 103 14.21 12.24 -10.30
C PRO A 103 14.38 13.70 -9.86
N ASN A 104 14.06 13.98 -8.59
CA ASN A 104 14.24 15.29 -7.97
C ASN A 104 14.91 15.11 -6.62
N ALA A 105 15.67 16.14 -6.20
CA ALA A 105 16.39 16.12 -4.92
C ALA A 105 15.49 16.51 -3.75
N THR A 106 14.54 17.41 -3.97
CA THR A 106 13.66 17.96 -2.94
C THR A 106 12.19 17.90 -3.35
N LEU A 107 11.31 18.05 -2.35
CA LEU A 107 9.88 18.17 -2.60
C LEU A 107 9.57 19.42 -3.47
N ALA A 108 10.26 20.53 -3.24
CA ALA A 108 10.05 21.76 -4.00
C ALA A 108 10.37 21.56 -5.50
N ASP A 109 11.48 20.90 -5.81
CA ASP A 109 11.85 20.56 -7.19
C ASP A 109 10.85 19.61 -7.82
N ALA A 110 10.38 18.62 -7.07
CA ALA A 110 9.39 17.65 -7.52
C ALA A 110 8.05 18.32 -7.87
N LEU A 111 7.58 19.22 -7.01
CA LEU A 111 6.37 20.00 -7.27
C LEU A 111 6.51 20.89 -8.50
N ALA A 112 7.62 21.60 -8.64
CA ALA A 112 7.87 22.43 -9.82
C ALA A 112 7.91 21.60 -11.12
N THR A 113 8.55 20.43 -11.07
CA THR A 113 8.62 19.49 -12.19
C THR A 113 7.24 18.95 -12.55
N PHE A 114 6.44 18.56 -11.53
CA PHE A 114 5.05 18.12 -11.71
C PHE A 114 4.21 19.18 -12.40
N GLU A 115 4.20 20.40 -11.86
CA GLU A 115 3.41 21.51 -12.39
C GLU A 115 3.80 21.85 -13.84
N ALA A 116 5.10 21.89 -14.13
CA ALA A 116 5.59 22.12 -15.50
C ALA A 116 5.11 21.04 -16.46
N ALA A 117 5.11 19.76 -16.05
CA ALA A 117 4.62 18.66 -16.87
C ALA A 117 3.10 18.73 -17.04
N HIS A 118 2.37 18.97 -15.95
CA HIS A 118 0.92 19.02 -15.95
C HIS A 118 0.37 20.18 -16.81
N ARG A 119 0.99 21.37 -16.74
CA ARG A 119 0.66 22.51 -17.61
C ARG A 119 0.88 22.23 -19.10
N ARG A 120 1.80 21.34 -19.45
CA ARG A 120 2.00 20.87 -20.84
C ARG A 120 1.02 19.78 -21.25
N GLY A 121 0.06 19.42 -20.41
CA GLY A 121 -0.97 18.41 -20.68
C GLY A 121 -0.56 16.98 -20.32
N ALA A 122 0.59 16.75 -19.70
CA ALA A 122 0.94 15.41 -19.23
C ALA A 122 -0.05 14.96 -18.15
N SER A 123 -0.62 13.77 -18.33
CA SER A 123 -1.61 13.20 -17.43
C SER A 123 -1.19 11.89 -16.79
N LEU A 124 -0.32 11.13 -17.47
CA LEU A 124 0.21 9.87 -16.93
C LEU A 124 1.49 10.17 -16.14
N ILE A 125 1.31 10.61 -14.90
CA ILE A 125 2.42 10.95 -13.98
C ILE A 125 2.35 10.00 -12.80
N ASP A 126 3.37 9.16 -12.64
CA ASP A 126 3.53 8.28 -11.48
C ASP A 126 4.40 8.99 -10.44
N ILE A 127 4.00 8.98 -9.17
CA ILE A 127 4.56 9.86 -8.12
C ILE A 127 5.03 9.04 -6.92
N GLY A 128 6.23 9.37 -6.44
CA GLY A 128 6.73 9.03 -5.12
C GLY A 128 7.21 7.59 -4.96
N CYS A 129 7.43 7.16 -3.71
CA CYS A 129 8.02 5.87 -3.31
C CYS A 129 7.45 4.67 -4.07
N MET A 130 6.15 4.65 -4.26
CA MET A 130 5.40 3.53 -4.82
C MET A 130 4.78 3.84 -6.19
N GLN A 131 5.20 4.93 -6.83
CA GLN A 131 4.79 5.38 -8.16
C GLN A 131 3.28 5.37 -8.39
N ILE A 132 2.57 6.08 -7.51
CA ILE A 132 1.12 6.21 -7.60
C ILE A 132 0.75 7.13 -8.76
N ASN A 133 -0.05 6.61 -9.69
CA ASN A 133 -0.43 7.37 -10.89
C ASN A 133 -1.43 8.49 -10.56
N TYR A 134 -1.05 9.73 -10.87
CA TYR A 134 -1.85 10.93 -10.61
C TYR A 134 -3.23 10.89 -11.31
N ARG A 135 -3.28 10.51 -12.58
CA ARG A 135 -4.53 10.51 -13.37
C ARG A 135 -5.62 9.65 -12.74
N TRP A 136 -5.24 8.49 -12.18
CA TRP A 136 -6.21 7.52 -11.67
C TRP A 136 -6.45 7.63 -10.16
N HIS A 137 -5.44 8.07 -9.43
CA HIS A 137 -5.43 8.03 -7.97
C HIS A 137 -5.30 9.40 -7.29
N GLY A 138 -4.93 10.46 -8.02
CA GLY A 138 -4.67 11.78 -7.46
C GLY A 138 -5.84 12.35 -6.63
N LYS A 139 -7.07 12.07 -7.03
CA LYS A 139 -8.28 12.49 -6.30
C LYS A 139 -8.43 11.90 -4.88
N ASN A 140 -7.64 10.88 -4.54
CA ASN A 140 -7.66 10.24 -3.22
C ASN A 140 -6.65 10.87 -2.25
N PHE A 141 -5.97 11.93 -2.66
CA PHE A 141 -5.00 12.70 -1.88
C PHE A 141 -5.49 14.16 -1.79
N ALA A 142 -5.19 14.83 -0.69
CA ALA A 142 -5.57 16.22 -0.50
C ALA A 142 -4.77 17.16 -1.43
N SER A 143 -3.58 16.76 -1.85
CA SER A 143 -2.71 17.55 -2.74
C SER A 143 -1.65 16.67 -3.42
N VAL A 144 -0.99 17.23 -4.43
CA VAL A 144 0.18 16.58 -5.06
C VAL A 144 1.34 16.47 -4.06
N ALA A 145 1.49 17.44 -3.17
CA ALA A 145 2.49 17.37 -2.10
C ALA A 145 2.28 16.15 -1.19
N GLU A 146 1.03 15.84 -0.86
CA GLU A 146 0.69 14.64 -0.10
C GLU A 146 1.01 13.34 -0.87
N MET A 147 0.89 13.33 -2.19
CA MET A 147 1.32 12.18 -3.01
C MET A 147 2.83 11.94 -2.95
N PHE A 148 3.64 12.97 -2.69
CA PHE A 148 5.08 12.85 -2.49
C PHE A 148 5.46 12.49 -1.06
N ASP A 149 4.57 12.69 -0.08
CA ASP A 149 4.84 12.32 1.31
C ASP A 149 4.96 10.80 1.45
N PRO A 150 6.08 10.26 1.97
CA PRO A 150 6.29 8.82 2.05
C PRO A 150 5.21 8.09 2.85
N ALA A 151 4.69 8.69 3.92
CA ALA A 151 3.68 8.04 4.75
C ALA A 151 2.36 7.87 3.98
N HIS A 152 1.88 8.92 3.32
CA HIS A 152 0.64 8.88 2.56
C HIS A 152 0.76 8.05 1.28
N ASN A 153 1.86 8.20 0.56
CA ASN A 153 2.13 7.46 -0.67
C ASN A 153 2.17 5.95 -0.44
N VAL A 154 2.94 5.53 0.56
CA VAL A 154 3.11 4.10 0.89
C VAL A 154 1.84 3.52 1.51
N ASP A 155 1.15 4.26 2.40
CA ASP A 155 -0.12 3.80 2.99
C ASP A 155 -1.19 3.58 1.92
N TYR A 156 -1.31 4.51 0.97
CA TYR A 156 -2.23 4.37 -0.16
C TYR A 156 -1.89 3.13 -1.00
N ALA A 157 -0.62 2.95 -1.36
CA ALA A 157 -0.16 1.79 -2.13
C ALA A 157 -0.44 0.47 -1.43
N ALA A 158 -0.23 0.42 -0.11
CA ALA A 158 -0.48 -0.77 0.70
C ALA A 158 -1.98 -1.13 0.73
N ARG A 159 -2.86 -0.16 0.95
CA ARG A 159 -4.32 -0.39 0.88
C ARG A 159 -4.73 -0.90 -0.49
N PHE A 160 -4.27 -0.25 -1.55
CA PHE A 160 -4.56 -0.66 -2.92
C PHE A 160 -4.06 -2.07 -3.23
N LEU A 161 -2.83 -2.41 -2.87
CA LEU A 161 -2.30 -3.77 -3.05
C LEU A 161 -3.08 -4.81 -2.23
N ARG A 162 -3.52 -4.46 -1.01
CA ARG A 162 -4.35 -5.32 -0.16
C ARG A 162 -5.74 -5.56 -0.78
N GLU A 163 -6.38 -4.54 -1.33
CA GLU A 163 -7.64 -4.66 -2.05
C GLU A 163 -7.49 -5.57 -3.27
N LEU A 164 -6.40 -5.40 -4.03
CA LEU A 164 -6.07 -6.31 -5.13
C LEU A 164 -5.93 -7.75 -4.66
N LYS A 165 -5.24 -8.00 -3.52
CA LYS A 165 -5.09 -9.35 -2.95
C LYS A 165 -6.43 -9.98 -2.55
N ILE A 166 -7.34 -9.19 -1.99
CA ILE A 166 -8.68 -9.66 -1.64
C ILE A 166 -9.44 -10.10 -2.89
N ARG A 167 -9.37 -9.29 -3.96
CA ARG A 167 -10.04 -9.57 -5.23
C ARG A 167 -9.42 -10.72 -6.01
N GLU A 168 -8.11 -10.71 -6.15
CA GLU A 168 -7.36 -11.66 -6.99
C GLU A 168 -6.95 -12.96 -6.26
N LYS A 169 -7.17 -13.03 -4.94
CA LYS A 169 -6.92 -14.20 -4.06
C LYS A 169 -5.44 -14.55 -3.82
N THR A 170 -4.52 -14.17 -4.71
CA THR A 170 -3.08 -14.44 -4.58
C THR A 170 -2.25 -13.15 -4.61
N TRP A 171 -1.08 -13.15 -3.96
CA TRP A 171 -0.16 -12.02 -4.03
C TRP A 171 0.43 -11.85 -5.43
N THR A 172 0.70 -12.94 -6.14
CA THR A 172 1.19 -12.90 -7.52
C THR A 172 0.24 -12.14 -8.45
N LEU A 173 -1.06 -12.45 -8.40
CA LEU A 173 -2.04 -11.75 -9.19
C LEU A 173 -2.28 -10.32 -8.71
N ALA A 174 -2.24 -10.06 -7.40
CA ALA A 174 -2.33 -8.71 -6.87
C ALA A 174 -1.18 -7.83 -7.39
N VAL A 175 0.05 -8.32 -7.33
CA VAL A 175 1.24 -7.66 -7.88
C VAL A 175 1.09 -7.44 -9.38
N ALA A 176 0.65 -8.45 -10.13
CA ALA A 176 0.38 -8.32 -11.56
C ALA A 176 -0.60 -7.18 -11.88
N ARG A 177 -1.69 -7.09 -11.10
CA ARG A 177 -2.73 -6.06 -11.27
C ARG A 177 -2.30 -4.68 -10.78
N TYR A 178 -1.39 -4.61 -9.83
CA TYR A 178 -0.86 -3.35 -9.31
C TYR A 178 -0.29 -2.49 -10.44
N ASN A 179 0.46 -3.07 -11.36
CA ASN A 179 1.09 -2.35 -12.47
C ASN A 179 0.28 -2.37 -13.76
N ALA A 180 -0.27 -3.52 -14.17
CA ALA A 180 -0.72 -3.71 -15.55
C ALA A 180 -2.24 -3.84 -15.72
N GLY A 181 -3.03 -3.74 -14.67
CA GLY A 181 -4.49 -3.89 -14.76
C GLY A 181 -4.94 -5.24 -15.37
N PRO A 182 -6.24 -5.43 -15.63
CA PRO A 182 -6.75 -6.63 -16.27
C PRO A 182 -6.40 -6.68 -17.79
N ASN A 183 -6.34 -7.89 -18.33
CA ASN A 183 -6.22 -8.13 -19.78
C ASN A 183 -4.88 -7.70 -20.42
N ASN A 184 -3.80 -7.60 -19.65
CA ASN A 184 -2.45 -7.33 -20.16
C ASN A 184 -1.45 -8.37 -19.64
N ASN A 185 -1.64 -9.63 -20.05
CA ASN A 185 -0.89 -10.76 -19.50
C ASN A 185 0.64 -10.63 -19.68
N ALA A 186 1.09 -10.09 -20.81
CA ALA A 186 2.53 -9.92 -21.07
C ALA A 186 3.16 -8.92 -20.10
N ALA A 187 2.55 -7.75 -19.90
CA ALA A 187 3.05 -6.74 -18.97
C ALA A 187 2.94 -7.23 -17.51
N GLN A 188 1.87 -7.96 -17.18
CA GLN A 188 1.69 -8.59 -15.86
C GLN A 188 2.81 -9.58 -15.55
N LYS A 189 3.11 -10.50 -16.48
CA LYS A 189 4.20 -11.46 -16.33
C LYS A 189 5.54 -10.75 -16.15
N GLN A 190 5.84 -9.78 -17.01
CA GLN A 190 7.07 -9.00 -16.93
C GLN A 190 7.23 -8.31 -15.58
N TYR A 191 6.15 -7.70 -15.07
CA TYR A 191 6.17 -7.02 -13.79
C TYR A 191 6.38 -7.98 -12.62
N VAL A 192 5.64 -9.10 -12.58
CA VAL A 192 5.80 -10.14 -11.55
C VAL A 192 7.22 -10.66 -11.53
N CYS A 193 7.80 -10.96 -12.68
CA CYS A 193 9.19 -11.42 -12.77
C CYS A 193 10.19 -10.35 -12.31
N GLY A 194 9.92 -9.08 -12.59
CA GLY A 194 10.69 -7.96 -12.05
C GLY A 194 10.66 -7.92 -10.52
N VAL A 195 9.49 -8.10 -9.91
CA VAL A 195 9.32 -8.15 -8.45
C VAL A 195 10.07 -9.35 -7.86
N ILE A 196 9.96 -10.55 -8.45
CA ILE A 196 10.68 -11.74 -7.98
C ILE A 196 12.19 -11.50 -8.03
N ARG A 197 12.74 -10.94 -9.11
CA ARG A 197 14.17 -10.59 -9.21
C ARG A 197 14.57 -9.61 -8.09
N LYS A 198 13.75 -8.59 -7.81
CA LYS A 198 14.04 -7.66 -6.71
C LYS A 198 14.03 -8.36 -5.36
N MET A 199 13.08 -9.28 -5.11
CA MET A 199 13.07 -10.07 -3.88
C MET A 199 14.37 -10.87 -3.72
N VAL A 200 14.75 -11.64 -4.73
CA VAL A 200 15.97 -12.48 -4.69
C VAL A 200 17.21 -11.62 -4.51
N ASN A 201 17.37 -10.55 -5.29
CA ASN A 201 18.53 -9.66 -5.23
C ASN A 201 18.64 -8.89 -3.91
N SER A 202 17.55 -8.78 -3.16
CA SER A 202 17.50 -8.13 -1.84
C SER A 202 17.60 -9.13 -0.68
N GLY A 203 17.88 -10.41 -0.96
CA GLY A 203 18.03 -11.44 0.07
C GLY A 203 16.74 -11.96 0.70
N PHE A 204 15.58 -11.66 0.10
CA PHE A 204 14.27 -12.14 0.58
C PHE A 204 13.88 -13.52 0.04
N GLY A 205 14.82 -14.34 -0.33
CA GLY A 205 14.60 -15.70 -0.80
C GLY A 205 15.46 -16.07 -1.99
N SER A 206 15.14 -17.19 -2.61
CA SER A 206 15.86 -17.73 -3.78
C SER A 206 14.89 -18.05 -4.91
N TRP A 207 15.42 -18.22 -6.10
CA TRP A 207 14.66 -18.71 -7.22
C TRP A 207 14.17 -20.15 -6.97
N THR A 208 12.88 -20.38 -7.10
CA THR A 208 12.31 -21.73 -7.18
C THR A 208 12.24 -22.18 -8.64
N ASP A 209 12.18 -23.48 -8.89
CA ASP A 209 12.05 -24.02 -10.25
C ASP A 209 10.83 -23.47 -10.98
N ASN A 210 9.69 -23.39 -10.29
CA ASN A 210 8.48 -22.81 -10.85
C ASN A 210 8.64 -21.33 -11.20
N ALA A 211 9.31 -20.53 -10.36
CA ALA A 211 9.56 -19.12 -10.65
C ALA A 211 10.55 -18.96 -11.81
N ARG A 212 11.59 -19.80 -11.89
CA ARG A 212 12.52 -19.83 -13.02
C ARG A 212 11.80 -20.16 -14.33
N ALA A 213 11.03 -21.25 -14.34
CA ALA A 213 10.26 -21.67 -15.52
C ALA A 213 9.26 -20.59 -15.96
N PHE A 214 8.54 -19.98 -15.01
CA PHE A 214 7.59 -18.91 -15.29
C PHE A 214 8.27 -17.67 -15.88
N CYS A 215 9.43 -17.27 -15.35
CA CYS A 215 10.12 -16.03 -15.74
C CYS A 215 11.14 -16.22 -16.86
N GLY A 216 11.44 -17.46 -17.28
CA GLY A 216 12.47 -17.74 -18.26
C GLY A 216 13.90 -17.51 -17.73
N GLU A 217 14.11 -17.72 -16.43
CA GLU A 217 15.44 -17.63 -15.82
C GLU A 217 16.20 -18.96 -15.99
N PRO A 218 17.54 -18.93 -16.19
CA PRO A 218 18.31 -20.15 -16.33
C PRO A 218 18.25 -21.01 -15.06
N ALA A 219 18.45 -22.32 -15.23
CA ALA A 219 18.70 -23.23 -14.10
C ALA A 219 19.93 -22.75 -13.30
N ALA A 220 19.95 -23.04 -12.00
CA ALA A 220 21.08 -22.67 -11.14
C ALA A 220 22.28 -23.55 -11.41
#